data_d1c56845b34ab78a085c011d56d47240
#
_entry.id   d1c56845b34ab78a085c011d56d47240
#
_cell.length_a   1.000
_cell.length_b   1.000
_cell.length_c   1.000
_cell.angle_alpha   90.00
_cell.angle_beta   90.00
_cell.angle_gamma   90.00
#
_symmetry.space_group_name_H-M   'P 1'
#
loop_
_entity.id
_entity.type
_entity.pdbx_description
1 polymer ?
#
loop_
_entity_poly.entity_id
_entity_poly.type
_entity_poly.pdbx_seq_one_letter_code
_entity_poly.pdbx_strand_id
1 'polypeptide(L)'
;MKAHDGMYIDGAWRPAASGETIDVVNPVDEQVIDRVPAGTAEDVDAAVRAARAALPGWAATPPAERAARLAALRDVLVARKVEIAETVTAELGSPLAFSQAVHAGVPIAVAGSYAQLAATHAFEEKVGNSTVYQEPIGVVG
;
A
#
# COMPACT_ATOMS: atom_id res chain seq x y z
N MET A 1 -1.05 -3.11 20.47
CA MET A 1 -0.80 -2.49 19.15
C MET A 1 -0.02 -1.22 19.39
N LYS A 2 0.98 -0.90 18.58
CA LYS A 2 1.66 0.40 18.69
C LYS A 2 0.82 1.43 17.96
N ALA A 3 0.49 2.54 18.65
CA ALA A 3 -0.18 3.67 18.01
C ALA A 3 0.65 4.18 16.82
N HIS A 4 0.01 4.43 15.70
CA HIS A 4 0.64 5.09 14.57
C HIS A 4 0.52 6.59 14.76
N ASP A 5 1.57 7.22 15.31
CA ASP A 5 1.58 8.65 15.66
C ASP A 5 1.58 9.59 14.45
N GLY A 6 1.47 9.07 13.22
CA GLY A 6 1.55 9.91 12.03
C GLY A 6 1.07 9.25 10.74
N MET A 7 0.93 10.09 9.72
CA MET A 7 0.75 9.69 8.32
C MET A 7 2.12 9.59 7.65
N TYR A 8 2.34 8.56 6.83
CA TYR A 8 3.58 8.41 6.09
C TYR A 8 3.51 9.18 4.77
N ILE A 9 4.18 10.34 4.70
CA ILE A 9 4.17 11.21 3.53
C ILE A 9 5.61 11.61 3.20
N ASP A 10 6.01 11.46 1.94
CA ASP A 10 7.34 11.83 1.43
C ASP A 10 8.50 11.17 2.21
N GLY A 11 8.35 9.87 2.50
CA GLY A 11 9.38 9.09 3.19
C GLY A 11 9.47 9.33 4.71
N ALA A 12 8.55 10.10 5.31
CA ALA A 12 8.57 10.44 6.73
C ALA A 12 7.20 10.31 7.39
N TRP A 13 7.19 9.94 8.67
CA TRP A 13 5.99 9.99 9.51
C TRP A 13 5.73 11.43 9.96
N ARG A 14 4.50 11.92 9.76
CA ARG A 14 4.08 13.28 10.09
C ARG A 14 2.74 13.26 10.82
N PRO A 15 2.52 14.11 11.84
CA PRO A 15 1.20 14.29 12.45
C PRO A 15 0.22 14.87 11.42
N ALA A 16 -1.09 14.70 11.64
CA ALA A 16 -2.10 15.42 10.87
C ALA A 16 -1.96 16.94 11.08
N ALA A 17 -2.24 17.74 10.04
CA ALA A 17 -2.17 19.20 10.12
C ALA A 17 -3.15 19.76 11.17
N SER A 18 -4.29 19.10 11.41
CA SER A 18 -5.24 19.46 12.47
C SER A 18 -4.77 19.12 13.88
N GLY A 19 -3.88 18.14 14.04
CA GLY A 19 -3.56 17.51 15.32
C GLY A 19 -4.66 16.62 15.88
N GLU A 20 -5.78 16.43 15.15
CA GLU A 20 -6.90 15.58 15.55
C GLU A 20 -6.64 14.10 15.27
N THR A 21 -7.35 13.23 16.00
CA THR A 21 -7.28 11.78 15.81
C THR A 21 -8.66 11.17 15.66
N ILE A 22 -8.72 10.00 15.02
CA ILE A 22 -9.90 9.15 14.89
C ILE A 22 -9.69 7.93 15.75
N ASP A 23 -10.66 7.59 16.59
CA ASP A 23 -10.64 6.35 17.37
C ASP A 23 -10.85 5.14 16.46
N VAL A 24 -10.01 4.12 16.63
CA VAL A 24 -10.19 2.80 16.02
C VAL A 24 -10.93 1.94 17.03
N VAL A 25 -12.13 1.51 16.68
CA VAL A 25 -13.04 0.79 17.58
C VAL A 25 -13.11 -0.67 17.14
N ASN A 26 -12.94 -1.60 18.07
CA ASN A 26 -13.21 -3.01 17.85
C ASN A 26 -14.73 -3.23 17.78
N PRO A 27 -15.27 -3.73 16.66
CA PRO A 27 -16.72 -3.88 16.48
C PRO A 27 -17.33 -5.02 17.29
N VAL A 28 -16.53 -5.87 17.94
CA VAL A 28 -17.01 -7.01 18.72
C VAL A 28 -17.39 -6.59 20.16
N ASP A 29 -16.61 -5.71 20.78
CA ASP A 29 -16.77 -5.26 22.15
C ASP A 29 -16.92 -3.74 22.28
N GLU A 30 -16.90 -3.02 21.16
CA GLU A 30 -17.04 -1.56 21.05
C GLU A 30 -15.97 -0.77 21.82
N GLN A 31 -14.84 -1.41 22.15
CA GLN A 31 -13.73 -0.74 22.82
C GLN A 31 -12.82 -0.02 21.83
N VAL A 32 -12.34 1.15 22.23
CA VAL A 32 -11.26 1.85 21.47
C VAL A 32 -9.97 1.07 21.65
N ILE A 33 -9.42 0.57 20.55
CA ILE A 33 -8.20 -0.24 20.53
C ILE A 33 -6.97 0.52 20.06
N ASP A 34 -7.16 1.61 19.32
CA ASP A 34 -6.07 2.48 18.84
C ASP A 34 -6.62 3.86 18.44
N ARG A 35 -5.70 4.77 18.03
CA ARG A 35 -6.03 6.07 17.44
C ARG A 35 -5.14 6.32 16.24
N VAL A 36 -5.70 6.92 15.19
CA VAL A 36 -4.99 7.30 13.98
C VAL A 36 -5.17 8.79 13.71
N PRO A 37 -4.19 9.47 13.08
CA PRO A 37 -4.33 10.88 12.73
C PRO A 37 -5.54 11.13 11.83
N ALA A 38 -6.33 12.16 12.13
CA ALA A 38 -7.41 12.64 11.26
C ALA A 38 -6.82 13.53 10.15
N GLY A 39 -6.54 12.92 8.99
CA GLY A 39 -6.00 13.63 7.84
C GLY A 39 -6.94 14.73 7.31
N THR A 40 -6.37 15.85 6.92
CA THR A 40 -7.07 17.01 6.34
C THR A 40 -6.88 17.08 4.83
N ALA A 41 -7.59 17.99 4.15
CA ALA A 41 -7.35 18.28 2.73
C ALA A 41 -5.90 18.74 2.47
N GLU A 42 -5.29 19.48 3.40
CA GLU A 42 -3.89 19.89 3.28
C GLU A 42 -2.93 18.70 3.31
N ASP A 43 -3.20 17.71 4.16
CA ASP A 43 -2.42 16.46 4.23
C ASP A 43 -2.54 15.63 2.95
N VAL A 44 -3.76 15.55 2.38
CA VAL A 44 -4.00 14.89 1.08
C VAL A 44 -3.23 15.61 -0.02
N ASP A 45 -3.29 16.94 -0.07
CA ASP A 45 -2.53 17.72 -1.06
C ASP A 45 -1.02 17.52 -0.92
N ALA A 46 -0.51 17.42 0.30
CA ALA A 46 0.91 17.12 0.55
C ALA A 46 1.29 15.72 0.04
N ALA A 47 0.46 14.71 0.30
CA ALA A 47 0.67 13.35 -0.16
C ALA A 47 0.65 13.26 -1.69
N VAL A 48 -0.31 13.90 -2.35
CA VAL A 48 -0.42 13.95 -3.82
C VAL A 48 0.77 14.68 -4.44
N ARG A 49 1.23 15.81 -3.87
CA ARG A 49 2.43 16.50 -4.34
C ARG A 49 3.68 15.62 -4.24
N ALA A 50 3.86 14.90 -3.13
CA ALA A 50 4.98 13.98 -2.95
C ALA A 50 4.95 12.83 -3.97
N ALA A 51 3.78 12.22 -4.19
CA ALA A 51 3.59 11.18 -5.18
C ALA A 51 3.87 11.66 -6.62
N ARG A 52 3.42 12.87 -6.98
CA ARG A 52 3.70 13.50 -8.28
C ARG A 52 5.19 13.77 -8.47
N ALA A 53 5.89 14.22 -7.43
CA ALA A 53 7.33 14.45 -7.49
C ALA A 53 8.12 13.14 -7.67
N ALA A 54 7.67 12.04 -7.09
CA ALA A 54 8.29 10.72 -7.22
C ALA A 54 7.99 10.02 -8.56
N LEU A 55 6.88 10.37 -9.23
CA LEU A 55 6.40 9.68 -10.43
C LEU A 55 7.44 9.60 -11.58
N PRO A 56 8.16 10.66 -11.97
CA PRO A 56 9.11 10.57 -13.09
C PRO A 56 10.23 9.55 -12.82
N GLY A 57 10.77 9.54 -11.61
CA GLY A 57 11.81 8.58 -11.21
C GLY A 57 11.29 7.14 -11.18
N TRP A 58 10.08 6.96 -10.64
CA TRP A 58 9.45 5.63 -10.59
C TRP A 58 9.09 5.12 -12.00
N ALA A 59 8.56 5.97 -12.86
CA ALA A 59 8.23 5.62 -14.24
C ALA A 59 9.48 5.19 -15.05
N ALA A 60 10.62 5.83 -14.80
CA ALA A 60 11.89 5.49 -15.44
C ALA A 60 12.57 4.24 -14.85
N THR A 61 12.08 3.69 -13.73
CA THR A 61 12.64 2.49 -13.10
C THR A 61 12.49 1.27 -14.02
N PRO A 62 13.57 0.51 -14.30
CA PRO A 62 13.49 -0.68 -15.14
C PRO A 62 12.47 -1.71 -14.62
N PRO A 63 11.75 -2.44 -15.50
CA PRO A 63 10.77 -3.45 -15.10
C PRO A 63 11.32 -4.49 -14.12
N ALA A 64 12.53 -4.97 -14.31
CA ALA A 64 13.17 -5.93 -13.42
C ALA A 64 13.38 -5.38 -12.00
N GLU A 65 13.71 -4.09 -11.86
CA GLU A 65 13.85 -3.45 -10.55
C GLU A 65 12.49 -3.26 -9.88
N ARG A 66 11.45 -2.86 -10.63
CA ARG A 66 10.07 -2.80 -10.11
C ARG A 66 9.60 -4.17 -9.62
N ALA A 67 9.87 -5.23 -10.40
CA ALA A 67 9.60 -6.61 -10.01
C ALA A 67 10.29 -7.01 -8.71
N ALA A 68 11.57 -6.66 -8.55
CA ALA A 68 12.33 -6.93 -7.33
C ALA A 68 11.73 -6.19 -6.11
N ARG A 69 11.27 -4.95 -6.27
CA ARG A 69 10.60 -4.19 -5.19
C ARG A 69 9.27 -4.81 -4.79
N LEU A 70 8.48 -5.32 -5.76
CA LEU A 70 7.22 -6.05 -5.48
C LEU A 70 7.49 -7.38 -4.78
N ALA A 71 8.56 -8.08 -5.15
CA ALA A 71 8.98 -9.30 -4.46
C ALA A 71 9.38 -9.02 -3.00
N ALA A 72 10.14 -7.95 -2.77
CA ALA A 72 10.50 -7.52 -1.42
C ALA A 72 9.26 -7.14 -0.58
N LEU A 73 8.28 -6.44 -1.17
CA LEU A 73 7.00 -6.16 -0.52
C LEU A 73 6.28 -7.46 -0.12
N ARG A 74 6.17 -8.43 -1.04
CA ARG A 74 5.60 -9.75 -0.74
C ARG A 74 6.30 -10.41 0.45
N ASP A 75 7.63 -10.38 0.50
CA ASP A 75 8.40 -11.03 1.57
C ASP A 75 8.14 -10.38 2.93
N VAL A 76 8.03 -9.06 2.98
CA VAL A 76 7.63 -8.32 4.20
C VAL A 76 6.21 -8.68 4.62
N LEU A 77 5.26 -8.75 3.68
CA LEU A 77 3.88 -9.17 3.98
C LEU A 77 3.82 -10.61 4.49
N VAL A 78 4.62 -11.53 3.92
CA VAL A 78 4.73 -12.92 4.42
C VAL A 78 5.24 -12.94 5.85
N ALA A 79 6.32 -12.21 6.14
CA ALA A 79 6.92 -12.15 7.48
C ALA A 79 5.96 -11.57 8.53
N ARG A 80 5.08 -10.64 8.14
CA ARG A 80 4.11 -9.99 9.03
C ARG A 80 2.69 -10.54 8.92
N LYS A 81 2.49 -11.68 8.25
CA LYS A 81 1.16 -12.23 7.95
C LYS A 81 0.28 -12.39 9.21
N VAL A 82 0.83 -12.91 10.30
CA VAL A 82 0.10 -13.14 11.55
C VAL A 82 -0.29 -11.80 12.18
N GLU A 83 0.63 -10.86 12.29
CA GLU A 83 0.40 -9.50 12.80
C GLU A 83 -0.72 -8.78 12.02
N ILE A 84 -0.66 -8.83 10.69
CA ILE A 84 -1.67 -8.23 9.81
C ILE A 84 -3.04 -8.87 10.06
N ALA A 85 -3.10 -10.20 10.14
CA ALA A 85 -4.36 -10.91 10.36
C ALA A 85 -4.98 -10.59 11.73
N GLU A 86 -4.17 -10.51 12.79
CA GLU A 86 -4.62 -10.14 14.13
C GLU A 86 -5.12 -8.70 14.18
N THR A 87 -4.43 -7.77 13.52
CA THR A 87 -4.85 -6.37 13.40
C THR A 87 -6.20 -6.27 12.69
N VAL A 88 -6.35 -6.91 11.54
CA VAL A 88 -7.63 -6.91 10.79
C VAL A 88 -8.75 -7.55 11.60
N THR A 89 -8.46 -8.62 12.36
CA THR A 89 -9.45 -9.24 13.24
C THR A 89 -9.93 -8.26 14.32
N ALA A 90 -9.01 -7.51 14.92
CA ALA A 90 -9.35 -6.55 15.96
C ALA A 90 -10.13 -5.33 15.43
N GLU A 91 -9.78 -4.83 14.22
CA GLU A 91 -10.37 -3.62 13.65
C GLU A 91 -11.70 -3.89 12.89
N LEU A 92 -11.83 -5.06 12.25
CA LEU A 92 -12.96 -5.41 11.39
C LEU A 92 -13.92 -6.43 12.04
N GLY A 93 -13.51 -7.12 13.10
CA GLY A 93 -14.29 -8.22 13.71
C GLY A 93 -14.31 -9.50 12.88
N SER A 94 -13.43 -9.62 11.87
CA SER A 94 -13.34 -10.80 11.01
C SER A 94 -12.75 -11.99 11.78
N PRO A 95 -13.24 -13.24 11.59
CA PRO A 95 -12.62 -14.41 12.21
C PRO A 95 -11.15 -14.54 11.85
N LEU A 96 -10.27 -14.84 12.83
CA LEU A 96 -8.82 -14.89 12.63
C LEU A 96 -8.39 -15.80 11.48
N ALA A 97 -9.01 -16.98 11.35
CA ALA A 97 -8.71 -17.90 10.27
C ALA A 97 -9.02 -17.29 8.89
N PHE A 98 -10.12 -16.54 8.78
CA PHE A 98 -10.48 -15.83 7.56
C PHE A 98 -9.52 -14.66 7.30
N SER A 99 -9.15 -13.90 8.33
CA SER A 99 -8.16 -12.82 8.23
C SER A 99 -6.81 -13.34 7.74
N GLN A 100 -6.36 -14.49 8.23
CA GLN A 100 -5.12 -15.13 7.76
C GLN A 100 -5.19 -15.62 6.31
N ALA A 101 -6.32 -16.22 5.93
CA ALA A 101 -6.47 -16.79 4.58
C ALA A 101 -6.72 -15.72 3.53
N VAL A 102 -7.60 -14.76 3.81
CA VAL A 102 -8.11 -13.78 2.85
C VAL A 102 -7.45 -12.42 3.04
N HIS A 103 -7.62 -11.77 4.20
CA HIS A 103 -7.18 -10.39 4.37
C HIS A 103 -5.65 -10.23 4.32
N ALA A 104 -4.90 -11.19 4.85
CA ALA A 104 -3.45 -11.22 4.74
C ALA A 104 -2.96 -12.08 3.56
N GLY A 105 -3.64 -13.19 3.26
CA GLY A 105 -3.20 -14.15 2.23
C GLY A 105 -3.34 -13.64 0.81
N VAL A 106 -4.46 -12.99 0.47
CA VAL A 106 -4.69 -12.47 -0.88
C VAL A 106 -3.71 -11.36 -1.28
N PRO A 107 -3.44 -10.32 -0.46
CA PRO A 107 -2.41 -9.32 -0.78
C PRO A 107 -1.03 -9.92 -1.04
N ILE A 108 -0.63 -10.95 -0.26
CA ILE A 108 0.63 -11.68 -0.46
C ILE A 108 0.66 -12.35 -1.83
N ALA A 109 -0.41 -13.07 -2.19
CA ALA A 109 -0.52 -13.75 -3.48
C ALA A 109 -0.51 -12.76 -4.64
N VAL A 110 -1.25 -11.66 -4.52
CA VAL A 110 -1.32 -10.59 -5.52
C VAL A 110 0.06 -9.94 -5.71
N ALA A 111 0.75 -9.56 -4.63
CA ALA A 111 2.09 -8.99 -4.72
C ALA A 111 3.08 -9.94 -5.43
N GLY A 112 3.00 -11.25 -5.12
CA GLY A 112 3.81 -12.27 -5.79
C GLY A 112 3.51 -12.40 -7.27
N SER A 113 2.23 -12.40 -7.66
CA SER A 113 1.80 -12.48 -9.06
C SER A 113 2.24 -11.24 -9.85
N TYR A 114 2.08 -10.05 -9.28
CA TYR A 114 2.52 -8.82 -9.95
C TYR A 114 4.05 -8.70 -10.02
N ALA A 115 4.81 -9.24 -9.07
CA ALA A 115 6.25 -9.33 -9.18
C ALA A 115 6.69 -10.16 -10.39
N GLN A 116 6.03 -11.31 -10.62
CA GLN A 116 6.29 -12.15 -11.81
C GLN A 116 5.86 -11.46 -13.10
N LEU A 117 4.66 -10.88 -13.11
CA LEU A 117 4.12 -10.18 -14.28
C LEU A 117 5.00 -8.99 -14.68
N ALA A 118 5.43 -8.16 -13.73
CA ALA A 118 6.28 -7.00 -13.98
C ALA A 118 7.63 -7.37 -14.58
N ALA A 119 8.15 -8.57 -14.28
CA ALA A 119 9.42 -9.07 -14.85
C ALA A 119 9.30 -9.52 -16.29
N THR A 120 8.11 -9.93 -16.74
CA THR A 120 7.90 -10.59 -18.05
C THR A 120 7.02 -9.78 -19.00
N HIS A 121 6.29 -8.77 -18.50
CA HIS A 121 5.39 -7.97 -19.31
C HIS A 121 6.15 -7.10 -20.32
N ALA A 122 5.71 -7.14 -21.58
CA ALA A 122 6.24 -6.29 -22.64
C ALA A 122 5.56 -4.91 -22.57
N PHE A 123 6.28 -3.90 -22.06
CA PHE A 123 5.80 -2.50 -22.04
C PHE A 123 5.96 -1.80 -23.39
N GLU A 124 6.59 -2.45 -24.35
CA GLU A 124 6.76 -2.00 -25.73
C GLU A 124 6.39 -3.13 -26.69
N GLU A 125 5.55 -2.83 -27.68
CA GLU A 125 5.08 -3.80 -28.67
C GLU A 125 5.16 -3.19 -30.08
N LYS A 126 5.67 -3.97 -31.04
CA LYS A 126 5.62 -3.59 -32.46
C LYS A 126 4.33 -4.09 -33.11
N VAL A 127 3.56 -3.16 -33.68
CA VAL A 127 2.35 -3.46 -34.45
C VAL A 127 2.51 -2.90 -35.87
N GLY A 128 2.86 -3.76 -36.81
CA GLY A 128 3.20 -3.34 -38.17
C GLY A 128 4.42 -2.42 -38.20
N ASN A 129 4.23 -1.19 -38.68
CA ASN A 129 5.29 -0.16 -38.74
C ASN A 129 5.27 0.80 -37.53
N SER A 130 4.42 0.53 -36.55
CA SER A 130 4.29 1.36 -35.33
C SER A 130 4.83 0.65 -34.11
N THR A 131 5.25 1.42 -33.11
CA THR A 131 5.59 0.93 -31.80
C THR A 131 4.57 1.47 -30.80
N VAL A 132 3.98 0.59 -30.00
CA VAL A 132 3.06 0.93 -28.91
C VAL A 132 3.83 0.91 -27.61
N TYR A 133 3.76 1.99 -26.84
CA TYR A 133 4.35 2.11 -25.52
C TYR A 133 3.24 2.11 -24.47
N GLN A 134 3.40 1.33 -23.40
CA GLN A 134 2.53 1.36 -22.23
C GLN A 134 3.18 2.21 -21.14
N GLU A 135 2.62 3.38 -20.90
CA GLU A 135 3.13 4.35 -19.94
C GLU A 135 2.25 4.35 -18.65
N PRO A 136 2.82 4.75 -17.50
CA PRO A 136 2.04 4.91 -16.27
C PRO A 136 0.90 5.92 -16.45
N ILE A 137 -0.28 5.61 -15.91
CA ILE A 137 -1.45 6.53 -15.95
C ILE A 137 -1.24 7.78 -15.08
N GLY A 138 -0.37 7.70 -14.09
CA GLY A 138 -0.09 8.80 -13.16
C GLY A 138 -0.22 8.40 -11.70
N VAL A 139 -0.48 9.38 -10.85
CA VAL A 139 -0.78 9.18 -9.44
C VAL A 139 -2.21 8.68 -9.28
N VAL A 140 -2.39 7.66 -8.47
CA VAL A 140 -3.67 7.03 -8.16
C VAL A 140 -3.94 7.19 -6.67
N GLY A 141 -5.17 7.56 -6.31
CA GLY A 141 -5.67 7.64 -4.94
C GLY A 141 -6.73 6.58 -4.66
#